data_75676333b398891474de578f53a09830
#
_entry.id   75676333b398891474de578f53a09830
#
_cell.length_a   1.000
_cell.length_b   1.000
_cell.length_c   1.000
_cell.angle_alpha   90.00
_cell.angle_beta   90.00
_cell.angle_gamma   90.00
#
_symmetry.space_group_name_H-M   'P 1'
#
loop_
_entity.id
_entity.type
_entity.pdbx_description
1 polymer ?
#
loop_
_entity_poly.entity_id
_entity_poly.type
_entity_poly.pdbx_seq_one_letter_code
_entity_poly.pdbx_strand_id
1 'polypeptide(L)'
;LMFEDGRRDTAIFAQEIMEDLNFKATMMTYPEKFAHEDPKFLRPRDLHEMEQSSFWEMGTNGYRLEYINVFDRYHNFIGEIDPLRFDMVRPYLGRRYNHYLMDYIRDKDDIPVESERHMKERVSYDYMRLRDIYEEELGYVPQTHVLMHANTGRFGNHPLVSAVNERWIRDLFPMNFNREGFVLNQRGSSLYDLTRMQPQPYWPINHLLMRIKYD
;
A
#
# COMPACT_ATOMS: atom_id res chain seq x y z
N LEU A 1 -2.04 -4.58 14.47
CA LEU A 1 -3.22 -4.54 13.61
C LEU A 1 -3.06 -3.39 12.61
N MET A 2 -3.39 -3.62 11.33
CA MET A 2 -3.32 -2.60 10.29
C MET A 2 -4.61 -2.60 9.49
N PHE A 3 -5.10 -1.40 9.18
CA PHE A 3 -6.21 -1.18 8.26
C PHE A 3 -5.69 -0.40 7.05
N GLU A 4 -5.93 -0.92 5.86
CA GLU A 4 -5.43 -0.34 4.61
C GLU A 4 -6.42 0.61 3.95
N ASP A 5 -5.93 1.35 2.98
CA ASP A 5 -6.68 2.21 2.06
C ASP A 5 -7.32 3.47 2.65
N GLY A 6 -7.13 3.78 3.93
CA GLY A 6 -7.68 4.99 4.54
C GLY A 6 -9.20 5.09 4.46
N ARG A 7 -9.90 3.96 4.60
CA ARG A 7 -11.36 3.90 4.50
C ARG A 7 -12.02 4.47 5.75
N ARG A 8 -12.90 5.43 5.57
CA ARG A 8 -13.61 6.10 6.65
C ARG A 8 -14.57 5.16 7.40
N ASP A 9 -15.29 4.31 6.68
CA ASP A 9 -16.15 3.29 7.28
C ASP A 9 -15.37 2.34 8.19
N THR A 10 -14.17 1.92 7.76
CA THR A 10 -13.30 1.07 8.58
C THR A 10 -12.91 1.75 9.88
N ALA A 11 -12.53 3.03 9.86
CA ALA A 11 -12.19 3.78 11.06
C ALA A 11 -13.37 3.83 12.05
N ILE A 12 -14.56 4.15 11.56
CA ILE A 12 -15.77 4.27 12.38
C ILE A 12 -16.13 2.93 13.04
N PHE A 13 -16.17 1.83 12.28
CA PHE A 13 -16.58 0.53 12.83
C PHE A 13 -15.49 -0.14 13.67
N ALA A 14 -14.21 0.12 13.42
CA ALA A 14 -13.13 -0.46 14.19
C ALA A 14 -12.90 0.23 15.54
N GLN A 15 -13.19 1.52 15.64
CA GLN A 15 -12.92 2.33 16.84
C GLN A 15 -13.49 1.71 18.11
N GLU A 16 -14.78 1.46 18.16
CA GLU A 16 -15.47 0.89 19.33
C GLU A 16 -14.89 -0.48 19.70
N ILE A 17 -14.66 -1.35 18.72
CA ILE A 17 -14.09 -2.68 18.95
C ILE A 17 -12.68 -2.61 19.52
N MET A 18 -11.85 -1.68 19.03
CA MET A 18 -10.50 -1.50 19.50
C MET A 18 -10.45 -0.96 20.93
N GLU A 19 -11.35 -0.02 21.26
CA GLU A 19 -11.49 0.51 22.62
C GLU A 19 -11.94 -0.57 23.60
N ASP A 20 -12.97 -1.33 23.26
CA ASP A 20 -13.48 -2.41 24.10
C ASP A 20 -12.46 -3.51 24.37
N LEU A 21 -11.64 -3.83 23.38
CA LEU A 21 -10.63 -4.88 23.47
C LEU A 21 -9.24 -4.36 23.88
N ASN A 22 -9.09 -3.05 24.02
CA ASN A 22 -7.81 -2.39 24.29
C ASN A 22 -6.71 -2.74 23.27
N PHE A 23 -7.06 -2.76 21.98
CA PHE A 23 -6.12 -2.98 20.86
C PHE A 23 -5.81 -1.68 20.15
N LYS A 24 -4.53 -1.48 19.82
CA LYS A 24 -4.09 -0.40 18.94
C LYS A 24 -4.00 -0.87 17.50
N ALA A 25 -4.19 0.06 16.58
CA ALA A 25 -4.06 -0.21 15.15
C ALA A 25 -3.37 0.93 14.41
N THR A 26 -2.80 0.60 13.26
CA THR A 26 -2.27 1.56 12.31
C THR A 26 -3.27 1.74 11.15
N MET A 27 -3.67 2.98 10.89
CA MET A 27 -4.45 3.33 9.71
C MET A 27 -3.50 3.70 8.58
N MET A 28 -3.52 2.92 7.50
CA MET A 28 -2.71 3.14 6.30
C MET A 28 -3.50 3.97 5.32
N THR A 29 -2.91 5.06 4.81
CA THR A 29 -3.59 5.99 3.90
C THR A 29 -2.80 6.22 2.62
N TYR A 30 -3.48 6.82 1.63
CA TYR A 30 -2.89 7.34 0.39
C TYR A 30 -3.08 8.85 0.36
N PRO A 31 -2.03 9.67 0.46
CA PRO A 31 -2.18 11.12 0.50
C PRO A 31 -2.70 11.73 -0.80
N GLU A 32 -2.64 11.03 -1.92
CA GLU A 32 -3.34 11.43 -3.15
C GLU A 32 -4.85 11.61 -2.91
N LYS A 33 -5.46 10.80 -2.03
CA LYS A 33 -6.88 10.88 -1.71
C LYS A 33 -7.25 12.09 -0.86
N PHE A 34 -6.31 12.77 -0.22
CA PHE A 34 -6.58 13.95 0.62
C PHE A 34 -7.14 15.14 -0.18
N ALA A 35 -6.74 15.26 -1.43
CA ALA A 35 -7.23 16.29 -2.34
C ALA A 35 -8.64 16.02 -2.91
N HIS A 36 -9.13 14.78 -2.76
CA HIS A 36 -10.42 14.38 -3.29
C HIS A 36 -11.52 14.51 -2.24
N GLU A 37 -12.67 15.05 -2.61
CA GLU A 37 -13.84 15.14 -1.72
C GLU A 37 -14.67 13.83 -1.69
N ASP A 38 -14.01 12.67 -1.86
CA ASP A 38 -14.70 11.39 -1.76
C ASP A 38 -14.98 11.05 -0.28
N PRO A 39 -16.25 10.98 0.14
CA PRO A 39 -16.60 10.74 1.54
C PRO A 39 -16.23 9.34 2.04
N LYS A 40 -15.80 8.45 1.16
CA LYS A 40 -15.35 7.09 1.51
C LYS A 40 -13.98 7.07 2.17
N PHE A 41 -13.16 8.11 1.93
CA PHE A 41 -11.79 8.17 2.43
C PHE A 41 -11.65 9.15 3.58
N LEU A 42 -10.71 8.85 4.47
CA LEU A 42 -10.30 9.75 5.54
C LEU A 42 -9.59 10.97 4.96
N ARG A 43 -9.89 12.14 5.51
CA ARG A 43 -9.24 13.41 5.19
C ARG A 43 -8.20 13.74 6.26
N PRO A 44 -7.27 14.66 6.03
CA PRO A 44 -6.32 15.10 7.03
C PRO A 44 -6.96 15.48 8.37
N ARG A 45 -8.10 16.18 8.33
CA ARG A 45 -8.87 16.52 9.52
C ARG A 45 -9.30 15.27 10.32
N ASP A 46 -9.80 14.24 9.64
CA ASP A 46 -10.25 13.01 10.29
C ASP A 46 -9.03 12.29 10.92
N LEU A 47 -7.86 12.32 10.27
CA LEU A 47 -6.62 11.75 10.79
C LEU A 47 -6.14 12.49 12.04
N HIS A 48 -6.18 13.83 12.06
CA HIS A 48 -5.88 14.61 13.26
C HIS A 48 -6.82 14.29 14.43
N GLU A 49 -8.10 14.07 14.17
CA GLU A 49 -9.05 13.64 15.20
C GLU A 49 -8.69 12.23 15.72
N MET A 50 -8.33 11.30 14.82
CA MET A 50 -7.92 9.94 15.19
C MET A 50 -6.63 9.93 16.02
N GLU A 51 -5.68 10.81 15.74
CA GLU A 51 -4.42 10.91 16.49
C GLU A 51 -4.61 11.34 17.95
N GLN A 52 -5.72 12.00 18.27
CA GLN A 52 -6.06 12.32 19.66
C GLN A 52 -6.48 11.08 20.46
N SER A 53 -6.84 10.02 19.78
CA SER A 53 -7.11 8.71 20.36
C SER A 53 -5.80 7.94 20.56
N SER A 54 -5.62 7.35 21.74
CA SER A 54 -4.46 6.47 22.00
C SER A 54 -4.50 5.14 21.25
N PHE A 55 -5.55 4.88 20.46
CA PHE A 55 -5.78 3.62 19.75
C PHE A 55 -5.28 3.64 18.30
N TRP A 56 -5.04 4.80 17.72
CA TRP A 56 -4.61 4.92 16.35
C TRP A 56 -3.19 5.42 16.20
N GLU A 57 -2.50 4.81 15.26
CA GLU A 57 -1.23 5.28 14.69
C GLU A 57 -1.41 5.46 13.18
N MET A 58 -0.70 6.42 12.59
CA MET A 58 -0.78 6.67 11.16
C MET A 58 0.31 5.92 10.41
N GLY A 59 -0.08 5.35 9.26
CA GLY A 59 0.79 4.68 8.32
C GLY A 59 0.47 5.11 6.89
N THR A 60 1.23 4.59 5.92
CA THR A 60 1.00 4.88 4.51
C THR A 60 1.15 3.66 3.61
N ASN A 61 0.27 3.58 2.60
CA ASN A 61 0.36 2.61 1.50
C ASN A 61 1.13 3.15 0.27
N GLY A 62 1.76 4.32 0.38
CA GLY A 62 2.36 5.04 -0.72
C GLY A 62 1.53 6.27 -1.12
N TYR A 63 1.97 7.02 -2.14
CA TYR A 63 1.28 8.22 -2.57
C TYR A 63 -0.10 7.90 -3.13
N ARG A 64 -0.16 6.95 -4.06
CA ARG A 64 -1.36 6.56 -4.78
C ARG A 64 -1.38 5.06 -5.08
N LEU A 65 -2.57 4.56 -5.40
CA LEU A 65 -2.76 3.20 -5.88
C LEU A 65 -3.21 3.24 -7.34
N GLU A 66 -2.32 2.94 -8.24
CA GLU A 66 -2.60 2.80 -9.67
C GLU A 66 -2.00 1.51 -10.21
N TYR A 67 -2.64 0.95 -11.22
CA TYR A 67 -2.19 -0.26 -11.89
C TYR A 67 -1.71 0.07 -13.29
N ILE A 68 -0.56 -0.48 -13.67
CA ILE A 68 0.08 -0.34 -14.97
C ILE A 68 0.23 -1.68 -15.65
N ASN A 69 0.49 -1.65 -16.94
CA ASN A 69 0.72 -2.85 -17.78
C ASN A 69 -0.48 -3.80 -17.75
N VAL A 70 -1.68 -3.23 -17.74
CA VAL A 70 -2.92 -3.98 -17.60
C VAL A 70 -3.39 -4.50 -18.95
N PHE A 71 -3.74 -5.78 -18.96
CA PHE A 71 -4.38 -6.45 -20.10
C PHE A 71 -5.73 -7.02 -19.66
N ASP A 72 -6.67 -7.11 -20.57
CA ASP A 72 -7.89 -7.87 -20.34
C ASP A 72 -7.63 -9.39 -20.44
N ARG A 73 -8.63 -10.20 -20.12
CA ARG A 73 -8.54 -11.66 -20.21
C ARG A 73 -8.39 -12.20 -21.64
N TYR A 74 -8.60 -11.37 -22.64
CA TYR A 74 -8.42 -11.69 -24.07
C TYR A 74 -7.09 -11.17 -24.62
N HIS A 75 -6.20 -10.66 -23.75
CA HIS A 75 -4.91 -10.06 -24.07
C HIS A 75 -4.98 -8.73 -24.84
N ASN A 76 -6.10 -8.01 -24.77
CA ASN A 76 -6.13 -6.62 -25.24
C ASN A 76 -5.46 -5.72 -24.20
N PHE A 77 -4.59 -4.84 -24.69
CA PHE A 77 -3.89 -3.89 -23.84
C PHE A 77 -4.80 -2.76 -23.39
N ILE A 78 -4.85 -2.53 -22.08
CA ILE A 78 -5.62 -1.46 -21.45
C ILE A 78 -4.70 -0.34 -21.00
N GLY A 79 -3.48 -0.68 -20.56
CA GLY A 79 -2.46 0.26 -20.11
C GLY A 79 -2.57 0.55 -18.62
N GLU A 80 -2.93 1.78 -18.27
CA GLU A 80 -3.04 2.26 -16.88
C GLU A 80 -4.51 2.32 -16.44
N ILE A 81 -4.76 1.93 -15.20
CA ILE A 81 -6.10 1.94 -14.60
C ILE A 81 -6.02 2.45 -13.15
N ASP A 82 -6.87 3.42 -12.83
CA ASP A 82 -7.09 3.84 -11.45
C ASP A 82 -7.84 2.76 -10.61
N PRO A 83 -7.73 2.79 -9.28
CA PRO A 83 -8.30 1.76 -8.41
C PRO A 83 -9.82 1.60 -8.53
N LEU A 84 -10.55 2.70 -8.68
CA LEU A 84 -12.02 2.63 -8.76
C LEU A 84 -12.44 1.90 -10.03
N ARG A 85 -11.80 2.22 -11.14
CA ARG A 85 -12.04 1.54 -12.41
C ARG A 85 -11.53 0.09 -12.37
N PHE A 86 -10.41 -0.15 -11.71
CA PHE A 86 -9.85 -1.50 -11.55
C PHE A 86 -10.84 -2.43 -10.85
N ASP A 87 -11.42 -2.04 -9.73
CA ASP A 87 -12.38 -2.85 -8.99
C ASP A 87 -13.62 -3.21 -9.82
N MET A 88 -14.08 -2.26 -10.66
CA MET A 88 -15.23 -2.48 -11.55
C MET A 88 -14.95 -3.50 -12.66
N VAL A 89 -13.72 -3.50 -13.20
CA VAL A 89 -13.37 -4.31 -14.37
C VAL A 89 -12.53 -5.55 -14.03
N ARG A 90 -12.09 -5.69 -12.78
CA ARG A 90 -11.24 -6.78 -12.30
C ARG A 90 -11.66 -8.18 -12.78
N PRO A 91 -12.95 -8.56 -12.81
CA PRO A 91 -13.37 -9.88 -13.32
C PRO A 91 -13.05 -10.11 -14.80
N TYR A 92 -12.81 -9.04 -15.54
CA TYR A 92 -12.53 -9.08 -16.99
C TYR A 92 -11.05 -8.90 -17.30
N LEU A 93 -10.22 -8.61 -16.29
CA LEU A 93 -8.78 -8.41 -16.46
C LEU A 93 -8.05 -9.75 -16.59
N GLY A 94 -6.95 -9.71 -17.31
CA GLY A 94 -5.92 -10.73 -17.29
C GLY A 94 -5.19 -10.75 -15.93
N ARG A 95 -4.33 -11.74 -15.75
CA ARG A 95 -3.53 -11.84 -14.51
C ARG A 95 -2.25 -11.00 -14.54
N ARG A 96 -1.96 -10.33 -15.65
CA ARG A 96 -0.80 -9.46 -15.83
C ARG A 96 -1.20 -8.03 -15.59
N TYR A 97 -0.76 -7.50 -14.50
CA TYR A 97 -0.75 -6.08 -14.15
C TYR A 97 0.19 -5.86 -12.97
N ASN A 98 0.71 -4.67 -12.84
CA ASN A 98 1.59 -4.26 -11.76
C ASN A 98 1.05 -3.02 -11.06
N HIS A 99 1.43 -2.83 -9.83
CA HIS A 99 1.30 -1.52 -9.20
C HIS A 99 2.28 -0.53 -9.86
N TYR A 100 1.90 0.75 -9.88
CA TYR A 100 2.64 1.84 -10.52
C TYR A 100 4.14 1.92 -10.14
N LEU A 101 4.48 1.57 -8.88
CA LEU A 101 5.85 1.58 -8.39
C LEU A 101 6.62 0.26 -8.63
N MET A 102 5.99 -0.77 -9.22
CA MET A 102 6.59 -2.11 -9.23
C MET A 102 7.32 -2.47 -10.51
N ASP A 103 7.08 -1.78 -11.62
CA ASP A 103 7.69 -2.11 -12.90
C ASP A 103 7.89 -0.86 -13.76
N TYR A 104 8.54 -1.04 -14.92
CA TYR A 104 8.51 -0.10 -16.02
C TYR A 104 7.10 -0.02 -16.60
N ILE A 105 6.72 1.16 -17.08
CA ILE A 105 5.53 1.29 -17.93
C ILE A 105 5.87 0.66 -19.29
N ARG A 106 4.98 -0.22 -19.77
CA ARG A 106 5.16 -1.01 -20.99
C ARG A 106 4.04 -0.75 -21.98
N ASP A 107 4.32 -1.01 -23.25
CA ASP A 107 3.32 -0.99 -24.31
C ASP A 107 2.57 -2.34 -24.44
N LYS A 108 1.74 -2.43 -25.49
CA LYS A 108 0.96 -3.64 -25.82
C LYS A 108 1.81 -4.87 -26.14
N ASP A 109 3.07 -4.68 -26.52
CA ASP A 109 4.02 -5.73 -26.88
C ASP A 109 4.95 -6.10 -25.70
N ASP A 110 4.61 -5.60 -24.49
CA ASP A 110 5.36 -5.79 -23.23
C ASP A 110 6.77 -5.13 -23.26
N ILE A 111 6.96 -4.13 -24.12
CA ILE A 111 8.21 -3.39 -24.27
C ILE A 111 8.17 -2.13 -23.41
N PRO A 112 9.20 -1.84 -22.56
CA PRO A 112 9.26 -0.60 -21.80
C PRO A 112 9.20 0.64 -22.69
N VAL A 113 8.27 1.55 -22.39
CA VAL A 113 8.10 2.83 -23.11
C VAL A 113 8.79 3.99 -22.41
N GLU A 114 9.32 3.76 -21.23
CA GLU A 114 10.13 4.73 -20.50
C GLU A 114 11.61 4.29 -20.42
N SER A 115 12.51 5.26 -20.41
CA SER A 115 13.94 5.01 -20.15
C SER A 115 14.16 4.74 -18.65
N GLU A 116 15.32 4.17 -18.29
CA GLU A 116 15.71 4.01 -16.90
C GLU A 116 15.67 5.34 -16.12
N ARG A 117 16.10 6.44 -16.76
CA ARG A 117 16.03 7.77 -16.17
C ARG A 117 14.59 8.19 -15.88
N HIS A 118 13.68 8.04 -16.82
CA HIS A 118 12.27 8.40 -16.64
C HIS A 118 11.59 7.52 -15.59
N MET A 119 11.89 6.23 -15.56
CA MET A 119 11.42 5.35 -14.50
C MET A 119 11.88 5.82 -13.11
N LYS A 120 13.17 6.14 -12.96
CA LYS A 120 13.71 6.67 -11.70
C LYS A 120 13.06 7.99 -11.30
N GLU A 121 12.87 8.90 -12.25
CA GLU A 121 12.19 10.18 -12.02
C GLU A 121 10.73 9.97 -11.60
N ARG A 122 10.00 9.09 -12.26
CA ARG A 122 8.60 8.75 -11.96
C ARG A 122 8.44 8.16 -10.55
N VAL A 123 9.22 7.13 -10.22
CA VAL A 123 9.18 6.51 -8.90
C VAL A 123 9.60 7.49 -7.81
N SER A 124 10.66 8.27 -8.05
CA SER A 124 11.12 9.29 -7.10
C SER A 124 10.09 10.39 -6.87
N TYR A 125 9.42 10.84 -7.93
CA TYR A 125 8.35 11.84 -7.84
C TYR A 125 7.22 11.37 -6.92
N ASP A 126 6.83 10.11 -7.01
CA ASP A 126 5.77 9.53 -6.18
C ASP A 126 6.11 9.61 -4.68
N TYR A 127 7.34 9.23 -4.31
CA TYR A 127 7.81 9.34 -2.92
C TYR A 127 7.97 10.79 -2.44
N MET A 128 8.45 11.69 -3.29
CA MET A 128 8.54 13.12 -2.96
C MET A 128 7.16 13.72 -2.72
N ARG A 129 6.19 13.42 -3.59
CA ARG A 129 4.81 13.90 -3.41
C ARG A 129 4.16 13.36 -2.15
N LEU A 130 4.39 12.07 -1.84
CA LEU A 130 3.95 11.48 -0.59
C LEU A 130 4.48 12.28 0.61
N ARG A 131 5.79 12.50 0.67
CA ARG A 131 6.43 13.25 1.75
C ARG A 131 5.85 14.66 1.87
N ASP A 132 5.85 15.41 0.76
CA ASP A 132 5.45 16.81 0.75
C ASP A 132 4.01 16.98 1.24
N ILE A 133 3.08 16.11 0.82
CA ILE A 133 1.68 16.18 1.25
C ILE A 133 1.53 15.81 2.73
N TYR A 134 2.20 14.76 3.20
CA TYR A 134 2.11 14.42 4.62
C TYR A 134 2.73 15.50 5.52
N GLU A 135 3.86 16.09 5.12
CA GLU A 135 4.47 17.21 5.86
C GLU A 135 3.55 18.44 5.87
N GLU A 136 2.88 18.75 4.73
CA GLU A 136 1.94 19.86 4.63
C GLU A 136 0.68 19.62 5.47
N GLU A 137 0.08 18.44 5.37
CA GLU A 137 -1.24 18.15 5.93
C GLU A 137 -1.20 17.65 7.38
N LEU A 138 -0.17 16.88 7.77
CA LEU A 138 -0.05 16.32 9.11
C LEU A 138 1.13 16.89 9.90
N GLY A 139 2.09 17.57 9.24
CA GLY A 139 3.31 18.07 9.88
C GLY A 139 4.41 17.01 10.03
N TYR A 140 4.20 15.79 9.56
CA TYR A 140 5.18 14.69 9.60
C TYR A 140 4.87 13.62 8.56
N VAL A 141 5.85 12.77 8.24
CA VAL A 141 5.66 11.58 7.41
C VAL A 141 5.36 10.38 8.33
N PRO A 142 4.29 9.58 8.09
CA PRO A 142 4.00 8.37 8.86
C PRO A 142 5.17 7.40 8.90
N GLN A 143 5.41 6.78 10.06
CA GLN A 143 6.57 5.92 10.26
C GLN A 143 6.44 4.53 9.64
N THR A 144 5.21 4.05 9.47
CA THR A 144 4.93 2.71 8.94
C THR A 144 4.55 2.80 7.47
N HIS A 145 5.27 2.08 6.63
CA HIS A 145 5.01 1.99 5.20
C HIS A 145 4.66 0.56 4.80
N VAL A 146 3.75 0.43 3.84
CA VAL A 146 3.44 -0.83 3.16
C VAL A 146 3.54 -0.60 1.65
N LEU A 147 4.54 -1.19 1.01
CA LEU A 147 4.63 -1.14 -0.44
C LEU A 147 3.64 -2.13 -1.05
N MET A 148 2.68 -1.59 -1.80
CA MET A 148 1.62 -2.38 -2.41
C MET A 148 2.17 -3.33 -3.48
N HIS A 149 1.63 -4.56 -3.49
CA HIS A 149 2.02 -5.63 -4.41
C HIS A 149 3.49 -6.09 -4.34
N ALA A 150 4.28 -5.60 -3.38
CA ALA A 150 5.62 -6.11 -3.15
C ALA A 150 5.58 -7.50 -2.51
N ASN A 151 6.48 -8.37 -2.95
CA ASN A 151 6.78 -9.62 -2.26
C ASN A 151 8.00 -9.43 -1.36
N THR A 152 8.13 -10.30 -0.36
CA THR A 152 9.26 -10.30 0.58
C THR A 152 10.59 -10.18 -0.14
N GLY A 153 11.40 -9.19 0.24
CA GLY A 153 12.72 -8.90 -0.34
C GLY A 153 12.70 -8.36 -1.77
N ARG A 154 11.53 -8.01 -2.31
CA ARG A 154 11.38 -7.48 -3.67
C ARG A 154 10.53 -6.21 -3.67
N PHE A 155 11.18 -5.08 -3.88
CA PHE A 155 10.55 -3.76 -3.96
C PHE A 155 10.24 -3.33 -5.41
N GLY A 156 10.19 -4.27 -6.34
CA GLY A 156 9.90 -4.06 -7.76
C GLY A 156 10.13 -5.34 -8.56
N ASN A 157 9.53 -5.43 -9.75
CA ASN A 157 9.67 -6.60 -10.63
C ASN A 157 10.98 -6.58 -11.42
N HIS A 158 11.65 -5.43 -11.47
CA HIS A 158 12.94 -5.27 -12.13
C HIS A 158 13.97 -4.76 -11.12
N PRO A 159 15.24 -5.25 -11.12
CA PRO A 159 16.27 -4.84 -10.14
C PRO A 159 16.48 -3.34 -10.04
N LEU A 160 16.44 -2.61 -11.15
CA LEU A 160 16.60 -1.14 -11.15
C LEU A 160 15.41 -0.44 -10.49
N VAL A 161 14.19 -0.93 -10.70
CA VAL A 161 12.97 -0.42 -10.05
C VAL A 161 13.02 -0.71 -8.55
N SER A 162 13.40 -1.93 -8.19
CA SER A 162 13.57 -2.34 -6.79
C SER A 162 14.56 -1.46 -6.05
N ALA A 163 15.70 -1.15 -6.67
CA ALA A 163 16.73 -0.31 -6.06
C ALA A 163 16.27 1.13 -5.78
N VAL A 164 15.43 1.70 -6.65
CA VAL A 164 14.87 3.04 -6.44
C VAL A 164 13.88 3.03 -5.28
N ASN A 165 12.96 2.07 -5.25
CA ASN A 165 12.01 1.91 -4.15
C ASN A 165 12.73 1.69 -2.82
N GLU A 166 13.69 0.76 -2.76
CA GLU A 166 14.44 0.46 -1.54
C GLU A 166 15.14 1.69 -0.98
N ARG A 167 15.77 2.50 -1.85
CA ARG A 167 16.40 3.74 -1.45
C ARG A 167 15.39 4.68 -0.78
N TRP A 168 14.28 4.99 -1.44
CA TRP A 168 13.28 5.91 -0.91
C TRP A 168 12.60 5.40 0.35
N ILE A 169 12.31 4.10 0.42
CA ILE A 169 11.73 3.49 1.62
C ILE A 169 12.67 3.66 2.81
N ARG A 170 13.98 3.42 2.62
CA ARG A 170 14.98 3.60 3.69
C ARG A 170 15.21 5.06 4.09
N ASP A 171 15.09 5.97 3.12
CA ASP A 171 15.27 7.41 3.37
C ASP A 171 14.07 8.02 4.13
N LEU A 172 12.86 7.55 3.88
CA LEU A 172 11.64 8.17 4.42
C LEU A 172 11.05 7.43 5.64
N PHE A 173 11.22 6.12 5.72
CA PHE A 173 10.49 5.32 6.70
C PHE A 173 11.43 4.52 7.60
N PRO A 174 11.19 4.45 8.91
CA PRO A 174 11.93 3.56 9.80
C PRO A 174 11.55 2.09 9.62
N MET A 175 10.37 1.78 9.05
CA MET A 175 9.95 0.40 8.82
C MET A 175 9.05 0.27 7.58
N ASN A 176 9.13 -0.92 6.93
CA ASN A 176 8.31 -1.27 5.78
C ASN A 176 7.82 -2.71 5.89
N PHE A 177 6.56 -2.92 5.56
CA PHE A 177 5.94 -4.23 5.46
C PHE A 177 5.72 -4.62 4.01
N ASN A 178 6.15 -5.82 3.67
CA ASN A 178 5.90 -6.43 2.38
C ASN A 178 4.66 -7.33 2.42
N ARG A 179 4.18 -7.73 1.25
CA ARG A 179 3.16 -8.74 1.15
C ARG A 179 3.77 -10.10 1.49
N GLU A 180 3.00 -10.92 2.15
CA GLU A 180 3.42 -12.14 2.83
C GLU A 180 4.12 -13.24 1.99
N GLY A 181 5.16 -13.85 2.57
CA GLY A 181 5.52 -15.26 2.38
C GLY A 181 5.26 -16.01 3.67
N PHE A 182 5.92 -15.61 4.73
CA PHE A 182 5.67 -16.08 6.09
C PHE A 182 5.18 -14.90 6.93
N VAL A 183 4.30 -15.17 7.88
CA VAL A 183 3.69 -14.12 8.71
C VAL A 183 4.49 -13.82 9.98
N LEU A 184 5.51 -14.60 10.26
CA LEU A 184 6.32 -14.46 11.46
C LEU A 184 7.54 -13.54 11.22
N ASN A 185 7.56 -12.42 11.94
CA ASN A 185 8.74 -11.58 12.05
C ASN A 185 9.54 -12.00 13.27
N GLN A 186 10.79 -12.42 13.08
CA GLN A 186 11.67 -12.85 14.15
C GLN A 186 12.49 -11.68 14.70
N ARG A 187 13.03 -11.85 15.90
CA ARG A 187 14.01 -10.89 16.43
C ARG A 187 15.23 -10.86 15.53
N GLY A 188 15.52 -9.69 14.98
CA GLY A 188 16.61 -9.49 14.00
C GLY A 188 16.18 -9.53 12.53
N SER A 189 14.88 -9.71 12.23
CA SER A 189 14.35 -9.44 10.89
C SER A 189 14.65 -8.00 10.49
N SER A 190 14.90 -7.79 9.19
CA SER A 190 15.06 -6.44 8.66
C SER A 190 13.78 -5.63 8.86
N LEU A 191 13.90 -4.43 9.40
CA LEU A 191 12.75 -3.51 9.54
C LEU A 191 12.17 -3.09 8.16
N TYR A 192 12.90 -3.30 7.08
CA TYR A 192 12.47 -2.97 5.72
C TYR A 192 11.89 -4.16 4.96
N ASP A 193 11.89 -5.35 5.57
CA ASP A 193 11.37 -6.58 4.99
C ASP A 193 10.49 -7.33 6.02
N LEU A 194 9.64 -6.57 6.70
CA LEU A 194 8.67 -7.13 7.62
C LEU A 194 7.52 -7.74 6.84
N THR A 195 7.06 -8.89 7.31
CA THR A 195 5.93 -9.60 6.71
C THR A 195 4.65 -9.37 7.52
N ARG A 196 3.52 -9.55 6.88
CA ARG A 196 2.20 -9.39 7.48
C ARG A 196 1.23 -10.44 6.96
N MET A 197 0.28 -10.83 7.78
CA MET A 197 -0.84 -11.65 7.37
C MET A 197 -2.00 -10.77 6.93
N GLN A 198 -2.58 -11.08 5.77
CA GLN A 198 -3.78 -10.44 5.27
C GLN A 198 -4.95 -11.44 5.33
N PRO A 199 -5.78 -11.40 6.39
CA PRO A 199 -6.94 -12.26 6.48
C PRO A 199 -7.88 -12.03 5.31
N GLN A 200 -8.43 -13.11 4.76
CA GLN A 200 -9.39 -13.00 3.66
C GLN A 200 -10.82 -13.06 4.21
N PRO A 201 -11.78 -12.31 3.64
CA PRO A 201 -13.15 -12.25 4.14
C PRO A 201 -13.86 -13.61 4.20
N TYR A 202 -13.43 -14.55 3.36
CA TYR A 202 -13.99 -15.90 3.29
C TYR A 202 -13.30 -16.90 4.22
N TRP A 203 -12.29 -16.49 5.00
CA TRP A 203 -11.65 -17.42 5.96
C TRP A 203 -12.58 -17.66 7.13
N PRO A 204 -12.85 -18.95 7.47
CA PRO A 204 -13.47 -19.26 8.74
C PRO A 204 -12.57 -18.80 9.90
N ILE A 205 -13.18 -18.43 11.01
CA ILE A 205 -12.44 -17.96 12.19
C ILE A 205 -11.40 -18.98 12.67
N ASN A 206 -11.72 -20.27 12.59
CA ASN A 206 -10.79 -21.32 12.96
C ASN A 206 -9.54 -21.34 12.05
N HIS A 207 -9.70 -21.04 10.76
CA HIS A 207 -8.55 -20.92 9.85
C HIS A 207 -7.64 -19.77 10.25
N LEU A 208 -8.21 -18.61 10.55
CA LEU A 208 -7.46 -17.45 11.02
C LEU A 208 -6.70 -17.77 12.32
N LEU A 209 -7.36 -18.41 13.30
CA LEU A 209 -6.73 -18.79 14.57
C LEU A 209 -5.59 -19.80 14.37
N MET A 210 -5.77 -20.75 13.44
CA MET A 210 -4.71 -21.72 13.10
C MET A 210 -3.50 -21.02 12.47
N ARG A 211 -3.74 -20.08 11.55
CA ARG A 211 -2.67 -19.28 10.94
C ARG A 211 -1.90 -18.46 11.99
N ILE A 212 -2.60 -17.77 12.88
CA ILE A 212 -1.96 -17.01 13.97
C ILE A 212 -1.13 -17.90 14.89
N LYS A 213 -1.57 -19.15 15.11
CA LYS A 213 -0.92 -20.06 16.06
C LYS A 213 0.27 -20.82 15.47
N TYR A 214 0.26 -21.14 14.18
CA TYR A 214 1.18 -22.10 13.59
C TYR A 214 2.05 -21.56 12.44
N ASP A 215 1.75 -20.38 11.90
CA ASP A 215 2.62 -19.66 10.98
C ASP A 215 3.53 -18.69 11.71
#